data_d15ed65bb2024897cc37c2192dbbcb53
#
_entry.id   d15ed65bb2024897cc37c2192dbbcb53
#
_cell.length_a   1.000
_cell.length_b   1.000
_cell.length_c   1.000
_cell.angle_alpha   90.00
_cell.angle_beta   90.00
_cell.angle_gamma   90.00
#
_symmetry.space_group_name_H-M   'P 1'
#
loop_
_entity.id
_entity.type
_entity.pdbx_description
1 polymer ?
#
loop_
_entity_poly.entity_id
_entity_poly.type
_entity_poly.pdbx_seq_one_letter_code
_entity_poly.pdbx_strand_id
1 'polypeptide(L)'
;MKLSIVTTLYKSSKYVDEFYERITKEAHKITNDYEIIFVDDGSPDDSLQKSVALYEKDLKVKVIELSRNFGHHKAIMTGLSHAKGEFVFLIDSDLEEEPELLEHFWKELHKDKNTDVVYGVQESRKGDWFEKLSGVFFWKLINFLSPVKIPINMITARLMTSKYTQSLISYKESEIFIDGIWAHMGYKQKAINVNKGSQSETTYSLKRKLALLVNSITSFSSKPLIYIFYIGLITTFISTVFILKLVVDKLLFGLTFEGWTSLIVSVWFFGGLIILLLGVIGIYLSKIFIEVKQRPYTIVRNFFEKDLK
;
A
#
# COMPACT_ATOMS: atom_id res chain seq x y z
N MET A 1 25.45 10.07 -10.27
CA MET A 1 24.43 9.09 -10.71
C MET A 1 23.20 9.83 -11.18
N LYS A 2 22.82 9.64 -12.44
CA LYS A 2 21.67 10.34 -13.03
C LYS A 2 20.35 9.62 -12.76
N LEU A 3 20.34 8.30 -12.89
CA LEU A 3 19.14 7.49 -12.81
C LEU A 3 19.37 6.24 -11.96
N SER A 4 18.47 5.98 -11.00
CA SER A 4 18.37 4.69 -10.33
C SER A 4 17.09 3.99 -10.78
N ILE A 5 17.18 2.71 -11.09
CA ILE A 5 16.04 1.86 -11.43
C ILE A 5 15.90 0.85 -10.31
N VAL A 6 14.72 0.81 -9.68
CA VAL A 6 14.44 -0.07 -8.53
C VAL A 6 13.34 -1.04 -8.91
N THR A 7 13.58 -2.31 -8.67
CA THR A 7 12.60 -3.38 -8.85
C THR A 7 12.70 -4.42 -7.76
N THR A 8 11.61 -5.12 -7.50
CA THR A 8 11.55 -6.20 -6.49
C THR A 8 11.36 -7.55 -7.14
N LEU A 9 11.95 -8.58 -6.54
CA LEU A 9 11.89 -9.95 -7.01
C LEU A 9 11.20 -10.84 -5.98
N TYR A 10 10.15 -11.54 -6.40
CA TYR A 10 9.54 -12.64 -5.66
C TYR A 10 8.86 -13.59 -6.62
N LYS A 11 9.41 -14.79 -6.82
CA LYS A 11 8.98 -15.77 -7.84
C LYS A 11 9.05 -15.18 -9.25
N SER A 12 10.11 -14.42 -9.52
CA SER A 12 10.29 -13.65 -10.77
C SER A 12 11.31 -14.27 -11.71
N SER A 13 11.84 -15.44 -11.40
CA SER A 13 12.97 -16.08 -12.12
C SER A 13 12.81 -16.10 -13.65
N LYS A 14 11.59 -16.30 -14.15
CA LYS A 14 11.32 -16.33 -15.60
C LYS A 14 11.40 -14.96 -16.28
N TYR A 15 11.35 -13.86 -15.52
CA TYR A 15 11.29 -12.50 -16.07
C TYR A 15 12.60 -11.72 -15.92
N VAL A 16 13.48 -12.12 -14.98
CA VAL A 16 14.67 -11.34 -14.59
C VAL A 16 15.55 -10.97 -15.79
N ASP A 17 15.83 -11.95 -16.65
CA ASP A 17 16.74 -11.77 -17.79
C ASP A 17 16.13 -10.81 -18.85
N GLU A 18 14.86 -11.03 -19.24
CA GLU A 18 14.14 -10.18 -20.19
C GLU A 18 13.94 -8.76 -19.63
N PHE A 19 13.59 -8.65 -18.36
CA PHE A 19 13.44 -7.36 -17.70
C PHE A 19 14.77 -6.59 -17.75
N TYR A 20 15.89 -7.23 -17.39
CA TYR A 20 17.22 -6.60 -17.42
C TYR A 20 17.58 -6.10 -18.83
N GLU A 21 17.39 -6.90 -19.86
CA GLU A 21 17.70 -6.52 -21.24
C GLU A 21 16.89 -5.30 -21.69
N ARG A 22 15.57 -5.33 -21.45
CA ARG A 22 14.65 -4.26 -21.86
C ARG A 22 14.90 -2.99 -21.07
N ILE A 23 15.03 -3.04 -19.74
CA ILE A 23 15.24 -1.85 -18.92
C ILE A 23 16.61 -1.19 -19.16
N THR A 24 17.64 -2.01 -19.41
CA THR A 24 18.99 -1.52 -19.77
C THR A 24 18.94 -0.73 -21.07
N LYS A 25 18.24 -1.25 -22.09
CA LYS A 25 18.05 -0.56 -23.36
C LYS A 25 17.35 0.79 -23.18
N GLU A 26 16.31 0.84 -22.36
CA GLU A 26 15.58 2.08 -22.07
C GLU A 26 16.43 3.08 -21.27
N ALA A 27 17.21 2.62 -20.29
CA ALA A 27 18.12 3.48 -19.52
C ALA A 27 19.17 4.15 -20.43
N HIS A 28 19.73 3.40 -21.37
CA HIS A 28 20.72 3.93 -22.33
C HIS A 28 20.16 5.03 -23.25
N LYS A 29 18.86 5.06 -23.52
CA LYS A 29 18.25 6.18 -24.28
C LYS A 29 18.27 7.48 -23.49
N ILE A 30 18.36 7.41 -22.16
CA ILE A 30 18.32 8.56 -21.26
C ILE A 30 19.73 8.97 -20.83
N THR A 31 20.51 8.01 -20.33
CA THR A 31 21.86 8.26 -19.80
C THR A 31 22.68 6.98 -19.72
N ASN A 32 24.01 7.12 -19.77
CA ASN A 32 24.93 6.04 -19.44
C ASN A 32 25.27 5.96 -17.95
N ASP A 33 24.91 6.98 -17.17
CA ASP A 33 25.15 7.08 -15.73
C ASP A 33 23.90 6.65 -14.95
N TYR A 34 23.69 5.33 -14.86
CA TYR A 34 22.55 4.71 -14.16
C TYR A 34 22.97 3.49 -13.34
N GLU A 35 22.09 3.09 -12.44
CA GLU A 35 22.16 1.84 -11.69
C GLU A 35 20.80 1.10 -11.75
N ILE A 36 20.84 -0.23 -11.62
CA ILE A 36 19.69 -1.10 -11.50
C ILE A 36 19.79 -1.82 -10.15
N ILE A 37 18.80 -1.65 -9.31
CA ILE A 37 18.73 -2.22 -7.96
C ILE A 37 17.64 -3.28 -7.95
N PHE A 38 18.05 -4.56 -7.92
CA PHE A 38 17.16 -5.70 -7.68
C PHE A 38 17.05 -5.96 -6.18
N VAL A 39 15.82 -6.03 -5.65
CA VAL A 39 15.57 -6.39 -4.25
C VAL A 39 14.90 -7.74 -4.22
N ASP A 40 15.63 -8.77 -3.82
CA ASP A 40 15.05 -10.09 -3.62
C ASP A 40 14.34 -10.17 -2.27
N ASP A 41 13.02 -10.33 -2.30
CA ASP A 41 12.16 -10.44 -1.10
C ASP A 41 12.03 -11.90 -0.64
N GLY A 42 13.17 -12.59 -0.52
CA GLY A 42 13.22 -13.99 -0.10
C GLY A 42 12.53 -14.91 -1.09
N SER A 43 12.82 -14.78 -2.37
CA SER A 43 12.28 -15.63 -3.42
C SER A 43 12.61 -17.10 -3.19
N PRO A 44 11.63 -18.01 -3.36
CA PRO A 44 11.88 -19.44 -3.25
C PRO A 44 12.40 -20.10 -4.55
N ASP A 45 12.48 -19.32 -5.64
CA ASP A 45 12.98 -19.73 -6.96
C ASP A 45 14.37 -19.14 -7.25
N ASP A 46 14.88 -19.30 -8.47
CA ASP A 46 16.22 -18.84 -8.88
C ASP A 46 16.32 -17.32 -9.16
N SER A 47 15.36 -16.50 -8.69
CA SER A 47 15.35 -15.05 -8.90
C SER A 47 16.62 -14.39 -8.37
N LEU A 48 17.03 -14.74 -7.14
CA LEU A 48 18.25 -14.24 -6.52
C LEU A 48 19.49 -14.62 -7.32
N GLN A 49 19.63 -15.90 -7.65
CA GLN A 49 20.81 -16.41 -8.38
C GLN A 49 20.99 -15.72 -9.73
N LYS A 50 19.89 -15.52 -10.47
CA LYS A 50 19.90 -14.80 -11.75
C LYS A 50 20.30 -13.33 -11.58
N SER A 51 19.74 -12.64 -10.60
CA SER A 51 20.09 -11.23 -10.35
C SER A 51 21.57 -11.08 -9.92
N VAL A 52 22.10 -12.01 -9.12
CA VAL A 52 23.51 -12.04 -8.73
C VAL A 52 24.41 -12.33 -9.95
N ALA A 53 24.00 -13.23 -10.85
CA ALA A 53 24.72 -13.49 -12.09
C ALA A 53 24.76 -12.26 -13.02
N LEU A 54 23.73 -11.41 -13.01
CA LEU A 54 23.74 -10.12 -13.71
C LEU A 54 24.70 -9.12 -13.03
N TYR A 55 24.68 -9.03 -11.70
CA TYR A 55 25.62 -8.22 -10.93
C TYR A 55 27.08 -8.59 -11.19
N GLU A 56 27.39 -9.88 -11.35
CA GLU A 56 28.75 -10.31 -11.68
C GLU A 56 29.23 -9.80 -13.05
N LYS A 57 28.33 -9.67 -14.02
CA LYS A 57 28.59 -9.26 -15.40
C LYS A 57 28.52 -7.75 -15.63
N ASP A 58 27.69 -7.03 -14.89
CA ASP A 58 27.43 -5.60 -15.06
C ASP A 58 27.64 -4.83 -13.76
N LEU A 59 28.60 -3.88 -13.75
CA LEU A 59 28.91 -3.02 -12.60
C LEU A 59 27.77 -2.08 -12.21
N LYS A 60 26.79 -1.88 -13.08
CA LYS A 60 25.61 -1.04 -12.83
C LYS A 60 24.49 -1.76 -12.08
N VAL A 61 24.57 -3.08 -12.02
CA VAL A 61 23.60 -3.90 -11.30
C VAL A 61 23.99 -4.03 -9.84
N LYS A 62 23.03 -3.82 -8.96
CA LYS A 62 23.12 -4.06 -7.51
C LYS A 62 22.03 -5.03 -7.10
N VAL A 63 22.32 -5.86 -6.11
CA VAL A 63 21.34 -6.83 -5.59
C VAL A 63 21.26 -6.71 -4.08
N ILE A 64 20.06 -6.57 -3.56
CA ILE A 64 19.76 -6.57 -2.13
C ILE A 64 19.00 -7.86 -1.83
N GLU A 65 19.61 -8.77 -1.06
CA GLU A 65 18.96 -9.97 -0.57
C GLU A 65 18.33 -9.71 0.79
N LEU A 66 17.01 -9.82 0.91
CA LEU A 66 16.33 -9.78 2.19
C LEU A 66 16.41 -11.15 2.89
N SER A 67 16.45 -11.15 4.24
CA SER A 67 16.63 -12.37 5.02
C SER A 67 15.45 -13.35 4.90
N ARG A 68 14.28 -12.91 4.50
CA ARG A 68 13.06 -13.65 4.22
C ARG A 68 12.09 -12.78 3.42
N ASN A 69 10.94 -13.32 3.05
CA ASN A 69 9.85 -12.49 2.52
C ASN A 69 9.28 -11.56 3.61
N PHE A 70 9.37 -10.24 3.37
CA PHE A 70 8.81 -9.17 4.21
C PHE A 70 7.59 -8.52 3.58
N GLY A 71 7.35 -8.76 2.29
CA GLY A 71 6.26 -8.22 1.49
C GLY A 71 6.70 -7.09 0.57
N HIS A 72 6.04 -7.04 -0.58
CA HIS A 72 6.35 -6.20 -1.73
C HIS A 72 6.63 -4.72 -1.38
N HIS A 73 5.72 -4.06 -0.62
CA HIS A 73 5.89 -2.64 -0.27
C HIS A 73 7.14 -2.38 0.58
N LYS A 74 7.50 -3.31 1.46
CA LYS A 74 8.70 -3.19 2.30
C LYS A 74 9.97 -3.39 1.47
N ALA A 75 9.94 -4.34 0.53
CA ALA A 75 11.03 -4.54 -0.42
C ALA A 75 11.25 -3.30 -1.31
N ILE A 76 10.15 -2.68 -1.81
CA ILE A 76 10.20 -1.41 -2.55
C ILE A 76 10.92 -0.33 -1.71
N MET A 77 10.47 -0.09 -0.48
CA MET A 77 11.05 0.95 0.38
C MET A 77 12.53 0.67 0.66
N THR A 78 12.91 -0.60 0.80
CA THR A 78 14.33 -0.98 0.95
C THR A 78 15.13 -0.64 -0.30
N GLY A 79 14.64 -0.97 -1.50
CA GLY A 79 15.32 -0.62 -2.75
C GLY A 79 15.47 0.89 -2.93
N LEU A 80 14.39 1.64 -2.68
CA LEU A 80 14.38 3.10 -2.77
C LEU A 80 15.37 3.76 -1.79
N SER A 81 15.58 3.18 -0.60
CA SER A 81 16.54 3.71 0.37
C SER A 81 18.00 3.59 -0.06
N HIS A 82 18.29 2.73 -1.02
CA HIS A 82 19.65 2.53 -1.58
C HIS A 82 19.84 3.23 -2.94
N ALA A 83 18.79 3.84 -3.51
CA ALA A 83 18.88 4.57 -4.77
C ALA A 83 19.66 5.87 -4.61
N LYS A 84 20.67 6.09 -5.49
CA LYS A 84 21.59 7.23 -5.45
C LYS A 84 21.37 8.23 -6.60
N GLY A 85 20.42 7.94 -7.52
CA GLY A 85 20.16 8.77 -8.71
C GLY A 85 19.44 10.08 -8.41
N GLU A 86 19.64 11.08 -9.26
CA GLU A 86 18.85 12.32 -9.27
C GLU A 86 17.38 12.03 -9.58
N PHE A 87 17.14 10.98 -10.36
CA PHE A 87 15.81 10.44 -10.66
C PHE A 87 15.77 8.96 -10.30
N VAL A 88 14.63 8.51 -9.81
CA VAL A 88 14.42 7.11 -9.41
C VAL A 88 13.21 6.57 -10.13
N PHE A 89 13.42 5.52 -10.91
CA PHE A 89 12.36 4.78 -11.60
C PHE A 89 12.06 3.50 -10.83
N LEU A 90 10.84 3.40 -10.31
CA LEU A 90 10.31 2.20 -9.67
C LEU A 90 9.41 1.47 -10.66
N ILE A 91 9.57 0.16 -10.80
CA ILE A 91 8.77 -0.69 -11.68
C ILE A 91 8.80 -2.13 -11.18
N ASP A 92 7.72 -2.90 -11.41
CA ASP A 92 7.68 -4.33 -11.12
C ASP A 92 8.45 -5.14 -12.18
N SER A 93 9.05 -6.26 -11.76
CA SER A 93 9.89 -7.11 -12.63
C SER A 93 9.10 -8.12 -13.48
N ASP A 94 7.78 -8.22 -13.30
CA ASP A 94 6.94 -9.26 -13.92
C ASP A 94 6.55 -9.00 -15.38
N LEU A 95 7.03 -7.88 -15.95
CA LEU A 95 6.73 -7.42 -17.31
C LEU A 95 5.23 -7.16 -17.59
N GLU A 96 4.38 -7.15 -16.57
CA GLU A 96 3.02 -6.63 -16.72
C GLU A 96 3.03 -5.12 -16.96
N GLU A 97 4.02 -4.44 -16.41
CA GLU A 97 4.36 -3.05 -16.66
C GLU A 97 5.56 -2.99 -17.58
N GLU A 98 5.41 -2.38 -18.75
CA GLU A 98 6.44 -2.38 -19.78
C GLU A 98 7.64 -1.50 -19.37
N PRO A 99 8.90 -2.01 -19.41
CA PRO A 99 10.10 -1.21 -19.14
C PRO A 99 10.21 0.06 -20.00
N GLU A 100 9.61 0.07 -21.17
CA GLU A 100 9.51 1.18 -22.12
C GLU A 100 8.76 2.40 -21.56
N LEU A 101 8.00 2.24 -20.48
CA LEU A 101 7.39 3.34 -19.75
C LEU A 101 8.42 4.34 -19.22
N LEU A 102 9.67 3.90 -18.99
CA LEU A 102 10.74 4.76 -18.52
C LEU A 102 10.96 5.95 -19.45
N GLU A 103 11.11 5.71 -20.78
CA GLU A 103 11.30 6.78 -21.75
C GLU A 103 10.10 7.75 -21.80
N HIS A 104 8.88 7.19 -21.72
CA HIS A 104 7.67 7.99 -21.74
C HIS A 104 7.57 8.87 -20.48
N PHE A 105 7.79 8.29 -19.29
CA PHE A 105 7.74 9.03 -18.03
C PHE A 105 8.84 10.08 -17.94
N TRP A 106 10.03 9.79 -18.49
CA TRP A 106 11.12 10.74 -18.58
C TRP A 106 10.72 11.99 -19.37
N LYS A 107 10.15 11.81 -20.56
CA LYS A 107 9.67 12.91 -21.39
C LYS A 107 8.59 13.73 -20.68
N GLU A 108 7.65 13.07 -20.01
CA GLU A 108 6.56 13.73 -19.32
C GLU A 108 7.02 14.50 -18.07
N LEU A 109 7.98 13.96 -17.32
CA LEU A 109 8.54 14.62 -16.13
C LEU A 109 9.26 15.93 -16.54
N HIS A 110 9.99 15.93 -17.66
CA HIS A 110 10.77 17.08 -18.11
C HIS A 110 9.95 18.14 -18.85
N LYS A 111 8.67 17.90 -19.20
CA LYS A 111 7.78 18.92 -19.76
C LYS A 111 7.47 20.03 -18.77
N ASP A 112 7.45 19.73 -17.49
CA ASP A 112 7.13 20.68 -16.44
C ASP A 112 8.10 20.53 -15.25
N LYS A 113 8.98 21.49 -15.09
CA LYS A 113 10.05 21.51 -14.06
C LYS A 113 9.50 21.42 -12.61
N ASN A 114 8.21 21.70 -12.42
CA ASN A 114 7.58 21.62 -11.10
C ASN A 114 6.99 20.25 -10.79
N THR A 115 7.00 19.30 -11.74
CA THR A 115 6.50 17.95 -11.52
C THR A 115 7.56 17.12 -10.81
N ASP A 116 7.21 16.54 -9.66
CA ASP A 116 8.11 15.71 -8.86
C ASP A 116 7.98 14.22 -9.18
N VAL A 117 6.81 13.79 -9.66
CA VAL A 117 6.52 12.38 -9.95
C VAL A 117 5.63 12.26 -11.19
N VAL A 118 5.98 11.29 -12.04
CA VAL A 118 5.11 10.78 -13.10
C VAL A 118 4.81 9.32 -12.80
N TYR A 119 3.54 8.92 -12.81
CA TYR A 119 3.12 7.55 -12.50
C TYR A 119 2.05 7.04 -13.45
N GLY A 120 1.97 5.73 -13.59
CA GLY A 120 1.01 5.07 -14.45
C GLY A 120 -0.35 4.85 -13.78
N VAL A 121 -1.42 4.98 -14.56
CA VAL A 121 -2.80 4.63 -14.17
C VAL A 121 -3.41 3.78 -15.28
N GLN A 122 -4.03 2.66 -14.90
CA GLN A 122 -4.78 1.84 -15.85
C GLN A 122 -6.13 2.49 -16.21
N GLU A 123 -6.46 2.56 -17.50
CA GLU A 123 -7.74 3.08 -17.95
C GLU A 123 -8.92 2.24 -17.48
N SER A 124 -8.78 0.92 -17.46
CA SER A 124 -9.84 0.01 -17.00
C SER A 124 -9.27 -1.20 -16.28
N ARG A 125 -9.93 -1.61 -15.19
CA ARG A 125 -9.64 -2.90 -14.54
C ARG A 125 -10.23 -4.03 -15.37
N LYS A 126 -9.42 -5.04 -15.65
CA LYS A 126 -9.88 -6.33 -16.15
C LYS A 126 -10.50 -7.11 -14.98
N GLY A 127 -11.49 -7.95 -15.25
CA GLY A 127 -12.16 -8.80 -14.26
C GLY A 127 -13.65 -8.88 -14.48
N ASP A 128 -14.30 -9.87 -13.85
CA ASP A 128 -15.74 -10.07 -13.87
C ASP A 128 -16.50 -8.90 -13.24
N TRP A 129 -17.79 -8.77 -13.55
CA TRP A 129 -18.64 -7.70 -13.00
C TRP A 129 -18.61 -7.64 -11.47
N PHE A 130 -18.52 -8.78 -10.79
CA PHE A 130 -18.42 -8.87 -9.34
C PHE A 130 -17.08 -8.33 -8.81
N GLU A 131 -15.98 -8.60 -9.50
CA GLU A 131 -14.66 -8.06 -9.16
C GLU A 131 -14.59 -6.55 -9.37
N LYS A 132 -15.18 -6.06 -10.46
CA LYS A 132 -15.31 -4.62 -10.74
C LYS A 132 -16.14 -3.93 -9.65
N LEU A 133 -17.30 -4.49 -9.29
CA LEU A 133 -18.20 -3.91 -8.27
C LEU A 133 -17.54 -3.93 -6.88
N SER A 134 -16.94 -5.05 -6.47
CA SER A 134 -16.23 -5.17 -5.19
C SER A 134 -15.02 -4.24 -5.12
N GLY A 135 -14.30 -4.06 -6.23
CA GLY A 135 -13.18 -3.12 -6.33
C GLY A 135 -13.63 -1.66 -6.22
N VAL A 136 -14.73 -1.27 -6.88
CA VAL A 136 -15.30 0.08 -6.76
C VAL A 136 -15.75 0.36 -5.33
N PHE A 137 -16.43 -0.61 -4.69
CA PHE A 137 -16.85 -0.47 -3.29
C PHE A 137 -15.64 -0.34 -2.35
N PHE A 138 -14.62 -1.17 -2.53
CA PHE A 138 -13.37 -1.12 -1.78
C PHE A 138 -12.73 0.27 -1.83
N TRP A 139 -12.53 0.82 -3.03
CA TRP A 139 -11.90 2.12 -3.19
C TRP A 139 -12.78 3.29 -2.73
N LYS A 140 -14.10 3.21 -2.91
CA LYS A 140 -15.03 4.20 -2.35
C LYS A 140 -14.96 4.21 -0.82
N LEU A 141 -14.94 3.05 -0.18
CA LEU A 141 -14.86 2.93 1.26
C LEU A 141 -13.52 3.44 1.80
N ILE A 142 -12.39 3.06 1.17
CA ILE A 142 -11.07 3.56 1.55
C ILE A 142 -11.04 5.09 1.40
N ASN A 143 -11.45 5.65 0.26
CA ASN A 143 -11.43 7.09 0.04
C ASN A 143 -12.40 7.85 0.97
N PHE A 144 -13.52 7.26 1.36
CA PHE A 144 -14.42 7.84 2.36
C PHE A 144 -13.78 7.89 3.75
N LEU A 145 -13.09 6.82 4.13
CA LEU A 145 -12.43 6.71 5.43
C LEU A 145 -11.05 7.37 5.45
N SER A 146 -10.36 7.51 4.31
CA SER A 146 -9.03 8.12 4.22
C SER A 146 -9.08 9.65 4.45
N PRO A 147 -8.05 10.25 5.07
CA PRO A 147 -7.89 11.69 5.13
C PRO A 147 -7.50 12.30 3.79
N VAL A 148 -6.93 11.52 2.88
CA VAL A 148 -6.49 11.95 1.54
C VAL A 148 -7.17 11.13 0.45
N LYS A 149 -7.39 11.74 -0.71
CA LYS A 149 -7.97 11.05 -1.86
C LYS A 149 -6.90 10.24 -2.58
N ILE A 150 -7.02 8.92 -2.52
CA ILE A 150 -6.12 7.99 -3.18
C ILE A 150 -6.61 7.76 -4.62
N PRO A 151 -5.80 8.03 -5.66
CA PRO A 151 -6.18 7.74 -7.04
C PRO A 151 -6.44 6.24 -7.25
N ILE A 152 -7.48 5.95 -8.02
CA ILE A 152 -7.88 4.57 -8.31
C ILE A 152 -7.06 4.04 -9.49
N ASN A 153 -6.74 2.74 -9.48
CA ASN A 153 -6.01 2.05 -10.55
C ASN A 153 -4.57 2.53 -10.79
N MET A 154 -3.92 3.09 -9.76
CA MET A 154 -2.48 3.31 -9.84
C MET A 154 -1.74 1.99 -10.06
N ILE A 155 -0.67 2.04 -10.83
CA ILE A 155 0.29 0.95 -10.96
C ILE A 155 1.57 1.30 -10.21
N THR A 156 2.48 0.33 -10.08
CA THR A 156 3.76 0.52 -9.37
C THR A 156 4.68 1.45 -10.14
N ALA A 157 4.69 1.37 -11.48
CA ALA A 157 5.61 2.15 -12.32
C ALA A 157 5.47 3.65 -12.08
N ARG A 158 6.60 4.26 -11.67
CA ARG A 158 6.71 5.70 -11.43
C ARG A 158 8.13 6.21 -11.57
N LEU A 159 8.28 7.39 -12.13
CA LEU A 159 9.54 8.12 -12.18
C LEU A 159 9.46 9.30 -11.21
N MET A 160 10.40 9.35 -10.28
CA MET A 160 10.42 10.26 -9.14
C MET A 160 11.70 11.09 -9.12
N THR A 161 11.63 12.33 -8.66
CA THR A 161 12.84 13.10 -8.32
C THR A 161 13.49 12.56 -7.03
N SER A 162 14.79 12.71 -6.88
CA SER A 162 15.50 12.35 -5.64
C SER A 162 14.89 13.02 -4.40
N LYS A 163 14.47 14.27 -4.51
CA LYS A 163 13.78 15.00 -3.42
C LYS A 163 12.52 14.28 -2.97
N TYR A 164 11.69 13.83 -3.90
CA TYR A 164 10.49 13.05 -3.58
C TYR A 164 10.86 11.71 -2.93
N THR A 165 11.82 10.99 -3.51
CA THR A 165 12.27 9.70 -2.98
C THR A 165 12.83 9.82 -1.56
N GLN A 166 13.62 10.86 -1.26
CA GLN A 166 14.13 11.12 0.09
C GLN A 166 12.99 11.38 1.09
N SER A 167 11.96 12.12 0.70
CA SER A 167 10.79 12.31 1.53
C SER A 167 10.00 11.01 1.72
N LEU A 168 9.88 10.18 0.67
CA LEU A 168 9.20 8.90 0.75
C LEU A 168 9.88 7.93 1.71
N ILE A 169 11.20 7.78 1.65
CA ILE A 169 11.94 6.87 2.55
C ILE A 169 12.03 7.37 4.00
N SER A 170 11.62 8.62 4.28
CA SER A 170 11.50 9.12 5.65
C SER A 170 10.31 8.52 6.40
N TYR A 171 9.33 7.95 5.69
CA TYR A 171 8.23 7.18 6.30
C TYR A 171 8.76 5.84 6.80
N LYS A 172 8.81 5.68 8.12
CA LYS A 172 9.34 4.48 8.80
C LYS A 172 8.22 3.63 9.39
N GLU A 173 7.06 3.61 8.74
CA GLU A 173 5.92 2.83 9.19
C GLU A 173 6.24 1.33 9.14
N SER A 174 5.91 0.59 10.21
CA SER A 174 6.06 -0.86 10.25
C SER A 174 5.07 -1.58 9.33
N GLU A 175 3.89 -0.99 9.14
CA GLU A 175 2.81 -1.44 8.27
C GLU A 175 2.63 -0.48 7.10
N ILE A 176 3.38 -0.70 6.02
CA ILE A 176 3.43 0.20 4.88
C ILE A 176 2.21 -0.02 3.97
N PHE A 177 1.37 1.01 3.84
CA PHE A 177 0.36 1.11 2.78
C PHE A 177 0.82 2.16 1.76
N ILE A 178 1.62 1.71 0.80
CA ILE A 178 2.40 2.60 -0.08
C ILE A 178 1.53 3.53 -0.93
N ASP A 179 0.37 3.07 -1.42
CA ASP A 179 -0.57 3.90 -2.20
C ASP A 179 -1.09 5.09 -1.40
N GLY A 180 -1.35 4.86 -0.10
CA GLY A 180 -1.77 5.91 0.82
C GLY A 180 -0.66 6.92 1.09
N ILE A 181 0.59 6.45 1.29
CA ILE A 181 1.75 7.31 1.49
C ILE A 181 1.98 8.16 0.24
N TRP A 182 1.95 7.58 -0.97
CA TRP A 182 2.09 8.34 -2.21
C TRP A 182 1.07 9.47 -2.35
N ALA A 183 -0.19 9.21 -1.99
CA ALA A 183 -1.24 10.22 -2.00
C ALA A 183 -1.06 11.28 -0.90
N HIS A 184 -0.52 10.89 0.26
CA HIS A 184 -0.35 11.75 1.43
C HIS A 184 0.80 12.77 1.27
N MET A 185 1.83 12.44 0.51
CA MET A 185 3.05 13.24 0.39
C MET A 185 2.84 14.66 -0.17
N GLY A 186 1.75 14.94 -0.88
CA GLY A 186 1.37 16.28 -1.30
C GLY A 186 2.24 16.91 -2.39
N TYR A 187 3.20 16.19 -2.96
CA TYR A 187 4.03 16.62 -4.08
C TYR A 187 3.24 16.72 -5.38
N LYS A 188 3.77 17.47 -6.37
CA LYS A 188 3.14 17.56 -7.69
C LYS A 188 3.34 16.27 -8.46
N GLN A 189 2.29 15.47 -8.57
CA GLN A 189 2.28 14.17 -9.24
C GLN A 189 1.44 14.24 -10.50
N LYS A 190 1.93 13.65 -11.60
CA LYS A 190 1.25 13.58 -12.89
C LYS A 190 0.91 12.13 -13.24
N ALA A 191 -0.37 11.86 -13.39
CA ALA A 191 -0.86 10.56 -13.84
C ALA A 191 -0.76 10.44 -15.37
N ILE A 192 -0.37 9.27 -15.86
CA ILE A 192 -0.36 8.93 -17.29
C ILE A 192 -1.13 7.63 -17.48
N ASN A 193 -2.05 7.62 -18.43
CA ASN A 193 -2.75 6.40 -18.79
C ASN A 193 -1.80 5.42 -19.45
N VAL A 194 -1.79 4.20 -18.95
CA VAL A 194 -0.96 3.10 -19.43
C VAL A 194 -1.77 1.83 -19.60
N ASN A 195 -1.37 1.03 -20.56
CA ASN A 195 -1.91 -0.31 -20.73
C ASN A 195 -1.06 -1.27 -19.89
N LYS A 196 -1.68 -1.97 -18.94
CA LYS A 196 -1.02 -3.05 -18.19
C LYS A 196 -1.32 -4.38 -18.87
N GLY A 197 -0.29 -5.16 -19.12
CA GLY A 197 -0.41 -6.55 -19.54
C GLY A 197 -1.20 -7.37 -18.51
N SER A 198 -1.67 -8.55 -18.86
CA SER A 198 -2.26 -9.50 -17.92
C SER A 198 -1.54 -10.83 -18.07
N GLN A 199 -0.54 -11.08 -17.25
CA GLN A 199 0.15 -12.37 -17.23
C GLN A 199 -0.18 -13.20 -15.99
N SER A 200 -0.84 -12.64 -14.98
CA SER A 200 -1.16 -13.35 -13.75
C SER A 200 -2.67 -13.41 -13.46
N GLU A 201 -3.17 -14.63 -13.24
CA GLU A 201 -4.48 -14.89 -12.65
C GLU A 201 -4.36 -14.75 -11.11
N THR A 202 -4.47 -13.55 -10.57
CA THR A 202 -4.50 -13.38 -9.11
C THR A 202 -5.93 -13.28 -8.59
N THR A 203 -6.54 -14.42 -8.33
CA THR A 203 -7.82 -14.48 -7.63
C THR A 203 -7.58 -14.43 -6.12
N TYR A 204 -7.63 -13.24 -5.53
CA TYR A 204 -7.59 -13.12 -4.06
C TYR A 204 -8.85 -13.69 -3.44
N SER A 205 -8.70 -14.60 -2.45
CA SER A 205 -9.83 -15.08 -1.66
C SER A 205 -10.53 -13.91 -0.93
N LEU A 206 -11.85 -14.05 -0.70
CA LEU A 206 -12.64 -13.02 0.02
C LEU A 206 -12.02 -12.67 1.38
N LYS A 207 -11.51 -13.70 2.11
CA LYS A 207 -10.81 -13.50 3.39
C LYS A 207 -9.60 -12.57 3.23
N ARG A 208 -8.82 -12.74 2.17
CA ARG A 208 -7.63 -11.90 1.91
C ARG A 208 -8.02 -10.48 1.49
N LYS A 209 -9.08 -10.33 0.68
CA LYS A 209 -9.63 -9.01 0.31
C LYS A 209 -10.12 -8.25 1.55
N LEU A 210 -10.81 -8.93 2.48
CA LEU A 210 -11.28 -8.33 3.73
C LEU A 210 -10.13 -7.94 4.66
N ALA A 211 -9.13 -8.80 4.81
CA ALA A 211 -7.93 -8.49 5.60
C ALA A 211 -7.18 -7.27 5.04
N LEU A 212 -7.02 -7.18 3.72
CA LEU A 212 -6.41 -6.01 3.07
C LEU A 212 -7.23 -4.73 3.32
N LEU A 213 -8.56 -4.82 3.25
CA LEU A 213 -9.45 -3.69 3.54
C LEU A 213 -9.27 -3.18 4.98
N VAL A 214 -9.35 -4.08 5.96
CA VAL A 214 -9.16 -3.73 7.37
C VAL A 214 -7.78 -3.14 7.60
N ASN A 215 -6.73 -3.77 7.08
CA ASN A 215 -5.36 -3.27 7.23
C ASN A 215 -5.17 -1.88 6.59
N SER A 216 -5.65 -1.67 5.37
CA SER A 216 -5.53 -0.37 4.69
C SER A 216 -6.26 0.74 5.45
N ILE A 217 -7.48 0.47 5.95
CA ILE A 217 -8.26 1.45 6.71
C ILE A 217 -7.58 1.76 8.04
N THR A 218 -7.21 0.73 8.81
CA THR A 218 -6.69 0.92 10.17
C THR A 218 -5.26 1.46 10.20
N SER A 219 -4.48 1.26 9.14
CA SER A 219 -3.13 1.84 9.01
C SER A 219 -3.17 3.32 8.59
N PHE A 220 -4.24 3.76 7.90
CA PHE A 220 -4.26 5.09 7.28
C PHE A 220 -5.35 6.03 7.81
N SER A 221 -6.29 5.54 8.63
CA SER A 221 -7.43 6.33 9.08
C SER A 221 -7.82 6.05 10.52
N SER A 222 -8.02 7.13 11.28
CA SER A 222 -8.64 7.10 12.61
C SER A 222 -10.17 7.25 12.57
N LYS A 223 -10.77 7.52 11.41
CA LYS A 223 -12.22 7.73 11.28
C LYS A 223 -13.08 6.62 11.87
N PRO A 224 -12.76 5.31 11.74
CA PRO A 224 -13.53 4.27 12.41
C PRO A 224 -13.66 4.46 13.92
N LEU A 225 -12.59 4.92 14.61
CA LEU A 225 -12.65 5.22 16.05
C LEU A 225 -13.59 6.39 16.34
N ILE A 226 -13.55 7.42 15.50
CA ILE A 226 -14.42 8.59 15.61
C ILE A 226 -15.89 8.18 15.42
N TYR A 227 -16.19 7.32 14.45
CA TYR A 227 -17.55 6.82 14.24
C TYR A 227 -18.06 5.97 15.41
N ILE A 228 -17.19 5.16 16.02
CA ILE A 228 -17.50 4.42 17.25
C ILE A 228 -17.95 5.39 18.36
N PHE A 229 -17.24 6.50 18.56
CA PHE A 229 -17.60 7.51 19.52
C PHE A 229 -18.99 8.12 19.23
N TYR A 230 -19.27 8.50 17.98
CA TYR A 230 -20.57 9.04 17.62
C TYR A 230 -21.70 8.03 17.76
N ILE A 231 -21.49 6.76 17.41
CA ILE A 231 -22.47 5.68 17.62
C ILE A 231 -22.76 5.54 19.10
N GLY A 232 -21.75 5.50 19.96
CA GLY A 232 -21.90 5.46 21.41
C GLY A 232 -22.68 6.65 21.95
N LEU A 233 -22.35 7.87 21.50
CA LEU A 233 -23.03 9.10 21.90
C LEU A 233 -24.52 9.08 21.53
N ILE A 234 -24.84 8.72 20.29
CA ILE A 234 -26.23 8.63 19.79
C ILE A 234 -26.99 7.57 20.56
N THR A 235 -26.42 6.38 20.76
CA THR A 235 -27.03 5.30 21.50
C THR A 235 -27.35 5.72 22.95
N THR A 236 -26.38 6.37 23.61
CA THR A 236 -26.58 6.88 24.99
C THR A 236 -27.67 7.93 25.04
N PHE A 237 -27.71 8.86 24.08
CA PHE A 237 -28.75 9.88 24.02
C PHE A 237 -30.16 9.27 23.85
N ILE A 238 -30.32 8.34 22.88
CA ILE A 238 -31.60 7.66 22.64
C ILE A 238 -32.01 6.89 23.88
N SER A 239 -31.11 6.14 24.51
CA SER A 239 -31.39 5.38 25.73
C SER A 239 -31.84 6.27 26.89
N THR A 240 -31.16 7.44 27.06
CA THR A 240 -31.51 8.39 28.11
C THR A 240 -32.89 8.96 27.90
N VAL A 241 -33.25 9.37 26.67
CA VAL A 241 -34.61 9.85 26.34
C VAL A 241 -35.66 8.79 26.61
N PHE A 242 -35.35 7.52 26.23
CA PHE A 242 -36.29 6.40 26.48
C PHE A 242 -36.46 6.11 27.96
N ILE A 243 -35.39 6.13 28.77
CA ILE A 243 -35.45 5.96 30.23
C ILE A 243 -36.30 7.07 30.87
N LEU A 244 -36.06 8.32 30.48
CA LEU A 244 -36.84 9.47 30.99
C LEU A 244 -38.35 9.30 30.71
N LYS A 245 -38.68 8.86 29.48
CA LYS A 245 -40.07 8.55 29.10
C LYS A 245 -40.66 7.48 30.02
N LEU A 246 -39.99 6.35 30.25
CA LEU A 246 -40.44 5.27 31.09
C LEU A 246 -40.68 5.73 32.55
N VAL A 247 -39.78 6.59 33.07
CA VAL A 247 -39.90 7.17 34.40
C VAL A 247 -41.16 8.06 34.49
N VAL A 248 -41.40 8.92 33.51
CA VAL A 248 -42.56 9.79 33.43
C VAL A 248 -43.86 8.97 33.34
N ASP A 249 -43.90 7.96 32.45
CA ASP A 249 -45.06 7.08 32.26
C ASP A 249 -45.43 6.32 33.56
N LYS A 250 -44.41 5.87 34.31
CA LYS A 250 -44.61 5.22 35.60
C LYS A 250 -45.12 6.17 36.66
N LEU A 251 -44.56 7.37 36.78
CA LEU A 251 -44.91 8.34 37.81
C LEU A 251 -46.27 9.00 37.59
N LEU A 252 -46.64 9.29 36.34
CA LEU A 252 -47.88 9.99 36.01
C LEU A 252 -49.06 9.05 35.74
N PHE A 253 -48.79 7.88 35.14
CA PHE A 253 -49.87 6.97 34.67
C PHE A 253 -49.86 5.61 35.36
N GLY A 254 -48.91 5.32 36.24
CA GLY A 254 -48.86 4.06 36.99
C GLY A 254 -48.64 2.82 36.12
N LEU A 255 -48.14 3.00 34.88
CA LEU A 255 -47.97 1.91 33.92
C LEU A 255 -46.89 0.94 34.36
N THR A 256 -47.21 -0.38 34.35
CA THR A 256 -46.24 -1.45 34.54
C THR A 256 -45.95 -2.11 33.21
N PHE A 257 -44.69 -2.27 32.90
CA PHE A 257 -44.27 -2.89 31.63
C PHE A 257 -43.80 -4.32 31.89
N GLU A 258 -44.45 -5.30 31.24
CA GLU A 258 -43.94 -6.66 31.13
C GLU A 258 -42.81 -6.67 30.11
N GLY A 259 -41.59 -7.00 30.52
CA GLY A 259 -40.45 -6.78 29.63
C GLY A 259 -39.28 -7.78 29.74
N TRP A 260 -39.49 -8.99 30.29
CA TRP A 260 -38.42 -9.98 30.48
C TRP A 260 -37.70 -10.33 29.17
N THR A 261 -38.43 -10.61 28.10
CA THR A 261 -37.84 -10.97 26.80
C THR A 261 -37.08 -9.79 26.18
N SER A 262 -37.64 -8.59 26.23
CA SER A 262 -36.97 -7.40 25.71
C SER A 262 -35.72 -7.05 26.49
N LEU A 263 -35.71 -7.29 27.81
CA LEU A 263 -34.52 -7.09 28.66
C LEU A 263 -33.38 -8.03 28.23
N ILE A 264 -33.67 -9.33 28.10
CA ILE A 264 -32.67 -10.32 27.69
C ILE A 264 -32.10 -9.98 26.29
N VAL A 265 -32.98 -9.72 25.31
CA VAL A 265 -32.56 -9.36 23.94
C VAL A 265 -31.68 -8.10 23.95
N SER A 266 -32.04 -7.10 24.75
CA SER A 266 -31.27 -5.87 24.89
C SER A 266 -29.87 -6.12 25.47
N VAL A 267 -29.79 -6.93 26.53
CA VAL A 267 -28.52 -7.29 27.18
C VAL A 267 -27.59 -8.02 26.20
N TRP A 268 -28.11 -8.98 25.44
CA TRP A 268 -27.33 -9.71 24.45
C TRP A 268 -26.85 -8.80 23.28
N PHE A 269 -27.78 -7.94 22.79
CA PHE A 269 -27.45 -6.99 21.70
C PHE A 269 -26.38 -6.00 22.13
N PHE A 270 -26.55 -5.33 23.27
CA PHE A 270 -25.56 -4.37 23.76
C PHE A 270 -24.25 -5.04 24.18
N GLY A 271 -24.32 -6.23 24.79
CA GLY A 271 -23.14 -7.03 25.10
C GLY A 271 -22.32 -7.36 23.84
N GLY A 272 -22.99 -7.83 22.79
CA GLY A 272 -22.36 -8.08 21.49
C GLY A 272 -21.78 -6.82 20.85
N LEU A 273 -22.51 -5.70 20.91
CA LEU A 273 -22.05 -4.42 20.39
C LEU A 273 -20.80 -3.92 21.14
N ILE A 274 -20.76 -4.02 22.46
CA ILE A 274 -19.59 -3.65 23.26
C ILE A 274 -18.36 -4.47 22.88
N ILE A 275 -18.52 -5.80 22.73
CA ILE A 275 -17.42 -6.69 22.32
C ILE A 275 -16.89 -6.29 20.94
N LEU A 276 -17.79 -5.99 19.99
CA LEU A 276 -17.40 -5.53 18.64
C LEU A 276 -16.62 -4.23 18.70
N LEU A 277 -17.07 -3.25 19.47
CA LEU A 277 -16.41 -1.94 19.61
C LEU A 277 -15.03 -2.08 20.28
N LEU A 278 -14.92 -2.90 21.32
CA LEU A 278 -13.64 -3.23 21.95
C LEU A 278 -12.71 -3.96 20.99
N GLY A 279 -13.23 -4.83 20.12
CA GLY A 279 -12.45 -5.47 19.05
C GLY A 279 -11.85 -4.48 18.07
N VAL A 280 -12.61 -3.46 17.65
CA VAL A 280 -12.07 -2.39 16.78
C VAL A 280 -10.96 -1.60 17.51
N ILE A 281 -11.18 -1.21 18.77
CA ILE A 281 -10.15 -0.53 19.58
C ILE A 281 -8.90 -1.42 19.69
N GLY A 282 -9.07 -2.73 19.92
CA GLY A 282 -8.00 -3.72 19.98
C GLY A 282 -7.14 -3.77 18.71
N ILE A 283 -7.78 -3.65 17.52
CA ILE A 283 -7.04 -3.59 16.24
C ILE A 283 -6.14 -2.35 16.20
N TYR A 284 -6.64 -1.18 16.55
CA TYR A 284 -5.82 0.06 16.57
C TYR A 284 -4.71 -0.01 17.63
N LEU A 285 -5.00 -0.54 18.81
CA LEU A 285 -4.00 -0.74 19.86
C LEU A 285 -2.90 -1.70 19.38
N SER A 286 -3.24 -2.75 18.65
CA SER A 286 -2.27 -3.65 18.02
C SER A 286 -1.37 -2.93 17.02
N LYS A 287 -1.90 -1.99 16.21
CA LYS A 287 -1.08 -1.17 15.29
C LYS A 287 -0.12 -0.26 16.06
N ILE A 288 -0.60 0.45 17.09
CA ILE A 288 0.24 1.27 17.95
C ILE A 288 1.35 0.42 18.59
N PHE A 289 1.03 -0.78 19.09
CA PHE A 289 2.00 -1.69 19.69
C PHE A 289 3.11 -2.10 18.71
N ILE A 290 2.78 -2.32 17.43
CA ILE A 290 3.76 -2.64 16.39
C ILE A 290 4.67 -1.44 16.13
N GLU A 291 4.11 -0.23 16.00
CA GLU A 291 4.85 1.00 15.73
C GLU A 291 5.78 1.40 16.89
N VAL A 292 5.30 1.29 18.14
CA VAL A 292 6.11 1.62 19.34
C VAL A 292 7.33 0.72 19.48
N LYS A 293 7.29 -0.50 18.96
CA LYS A 293 8.44 -1.41 18.97
C LYS A 293 9.58 -0.97 18.06
N GLN A 294 9.32 -0.11 17.08
CA GLN A 294 10.32 0.42 16.12
C GLN A 294 11.23 -0.66 15.51
N ARG A 295 10.68 -1.84 15.24
CA ARG A 295 11.44 -2.91 14.60
C ARG A 295 11.74 -2.54 13.15
N PRO A 296 12.95 -2.86 12.63
CA PRO A 296 13.23 -2.69 11.21
C PRO A 296 12.15 -3.38 10.36
N TYR A 297 11.60 -2.69 9.37
CA TYR A 297 10.57 -3.27 8.51
C TYR A 297 11.13 -4.35 7.57
N THR A 298 12.45 -4.32 7.28
CA THR A 298 13.19 -5.38 6.58
C THR A 298 14.53 -5.63 7.22
N ILE A 299 15.12 -6.78 6.93
CA ILE A 299 16.50 -7.14 7.32
C ILE A 299 17.20 -7.56 6.03
N VAL A 300 18.21 -6.79 5.63
CA VAL A 300 19.10 -7.13 4.51
C VAL A 300 20.05 -8.22 4.99
N ARG A 301 20.11 -9.35 4.26
CA ARG A 301 21.04 -10.44 4.51
C ARG A 301 22.36 -10.19 3.82
N ASN A 302 22.29 -9.87 2.52
CA ASN A 302 23.47 -9.55 1.71
C ASN A 302 23.16 -8.35 0.83
N PHE A 303 24.21 -7.52 0.60
CA PHE A 303 24.17 -6.42 -0.35
C PHE A 303 25.34 -6.57 -1.33
N PHE A 304 24.99 -6.87 -2.57
CA PHE A 304 25.94 -7.03 -3.67
C PHE A 304 26.07 -5.69 -4.39
N GLU A 305 27.12 -4.96 -4.05
CA GLU A 305 27.49 -3.68 -4.67
C GLU A 305 28.99 -3.72 -4.98
N LYS A 306 29.40 -3.31 -6.17
CA LYS A 306 30.81 -3.11 -6.48
C LYS A 306 31.17 -1.65 -6.29
N ASP A 307 32.21 -1.37 -5.51
CA ASP A 307 32.75 -0.02 -5.42
C ASP A 307 33.31 0.39 -6.79
N LEU A 308 32.73 1.39 -7.40
CA LEU A 308 33.33 2.09 -8.52
C LEU A 308 34.53 2.87 -7.95
N LYS A 309 35.74 2.27 -8.05
CA LYS A 309 36.99 2.94 -7.72
C LYS A 309 37.29 4.03 -8.73
#